data_679c8398419c2e6bfb45405e8a3dbf91
#
_entry.id   679c8398419c2e6bfb45405e8a3dbf91
#
_cell.length_a   1.000
_cell.length_b   1.000
_cell.length_c   1.000
_cell.angle_alpha   90.00
_cell.angle_beta   90.00
_cell.angle_gamma   90.00
#
_symmetry.space_group_name_H-M   'P 1'
#
loop_
_entity.id
_entity.type
_entity.pdbx_description
1 polymer ?
#
loop_
_entity_poly.entity_id
_entity_poly.type
_entity_poly.pdbx_seq_one_letter_code
_entity_poly.pdbx_strand_id
1 'polypeptide(L)'
;MLLEKNIPFKYVFGKIKYEITFVAVYAIFITVIYKAYELTHINIPFAVPSILGTVISLLLGFRSNQAYDRWWEARHVWGAIVNDSRTFARQLVSFTPSANNYVDSNLEAFKKRMINRQIGWCYCLGKHLRKQRTLQGLEKYFDKNELAYLKQTDNKPAAIVDLMARDLQLALDEGWINRFQQIELDRTLTRLCDAMGKCERIKNTVFPSTYSLYIHLAMMLFIILLPFSIIQFVGMFEVPLVIAISACFLLIEKMAIHLQDPFENKPTDTPMTAIAQTIDNNLTQLYLLNAAKEDRQTLSIFENYIENGIVFDRLDTSSNNRKNKSNQQQKEVKDDQYYVL
;
A
#
# COMPACT_ATOMS: atom_id res chain seq x y z
N MET A 1 7.08 -1.12 -1.78
CA MET A 1 8.16 -1.59 -2.65
C MET A 1 7.71 -2.93 -3.20
N LEU A 2 7.51 -3.03 -4.50
CA LEU A 2 7.21 -4.32 -5.13
C LEU A 2 8.33 -5.28 -4.76
N LEU A 3 8.02 -6.30 -4.00
CA LEU A 3 8.93 -7.38 -3.70
C LEU A 3 9.15 -8.27 -4.94
N GLU A 4 8.24 -8.21 -5.91
CA GLU A 4 8.39 -8.85 -7.21
C GLU A 4 8.72 -7.81 -8.29
N LYS A 5 9.83 -8.03 -9.01
CA LYS A 5 10.30 -7.15 -10.09
C LYS A 5 9.42 -7.20 -11.36
N ASN A 6 8.59 -8.24 -11.53
CA ASN A 6 7.82 -8.46 -12.75
C ASN A 6 6.33 -8.65 -12.43
N ILE A 7 5.49 -7.72 -12.86
CA ILE A 7 4.04 -7.91 -12.86
C ILE A 7 3.71 -8.84 -14.05
N PRO A 8 3.03 -9.98 -13.83
CA PRO A 8 2.69 -10.89 -14.93
C PRO A 8 1.74 -10.20 -15.92
N PHE A 9 2.06 -10.25 -17.20
CA PHE A 9 1.23 -9.71 -18.27
C PHE A 9 -0.25 -10.17 -18.18
N LYS A 10 -0.48 -11.40 -17.73
CA LYS A 10 -1.81 -11.95 -17.49
C LYS A 10 -2.63 -11.11 -16.49
N TYR A 11 -2.00 -10.53 -15.47
CA TYR A 11 -2.68 -9.65 -14.51
C TYR A 11 -3.14 -8.35 -15.18
N VAL A 12 -2.27 -7.74 -16.00
CA VAL A 12 -2.55 -6.48 -16.70
C VAL A 12 -3.67 -6.65 -17.72
N PHE A 13 -3.53 -7.64 -18.63
CA PHE A 13 -4.54 -7.92 -19.64
C PHE A 13 -5.83 -8.51 -19.05
N GLY A 14 -5.76 -9.23 -17.94
CA GLY A 14 -6.94 -9.72 -17.24
C GLY A 14 -7.91 -8.61 -16.79
N LYS A 15 -7.39 -7.40 -16.58
CA LYS A 15 -8.19 -6.23 -16.16
C LYS A 15 -9.03 -5.60 -17.27
N ILE A 16 -8.64 -5.78 -18.53
CA ILE A 16 -9.30 -5.18 -19.70
C ILE A 16 -9.87 -6.22 -20.66
N LYS A 17 -9.83 -7.51 -20.27
CA LYS A 17 -10.22 -8.61 -21.17
C LYS A 17 -11.66 -8.48 -21.72
N TYR A 18 -12.60 -8.06 -20.89
CA TYR A 18 -13.99 -7.93 -21.32
C TYR A 18 -14.18 -6.74 -22.25
N GLU A 19 -13.57 -5.61 -21.91
CA GLU A 19 -13.60 -4.40 -22.73
C GLU A 19 -12.93 -4.64 -24.09
N ILE A 20 -11.76 -5.30 -24.12
CA ILE A 20 -11.07 -5.62 -25.37
C ILE A 20 -11.86 -6.64 -26.22
N THR A 21 -12.48 -7.64 -25.57
CA THR A 21 -13.33 -8.59 -26.30
C THR A 21 -14.52 -7.87 -26.94
N PHE A 22 -15.15 -6.95 -26.20
CA PHE A 22 -16.23 -6.13 -26.74
C PHE A 22 -15.76 -5.28 -27.95
N VAL A 23 -14.61 -4.60 -27.82
CA VAL A 23 -14.02 -3.82 -28.92
C VAL A 23 -13.71 -4.68 -30.13
N ALA A 24 -13.16 -5.88 -29.93
CA ALA A 24 -12.85 -6.81 -31.02
C ALA A 24 -14.10 -7.27 -31.78
N VAL A 25 -15.14 -7.69 -31.03
CA VAL A 25 -16.43 -8.09 -31.62
C VAL A 25 -17.06 -6.93 -32.36
N TYR A 26 -17.03 -5.73 -31.77
CA TYR A 26 -17.55 -4.51 -32.39
C TYR A 26 -16.81 -4.14 -33.68
N ALA A 27 -15.48 -4.14 -33.69
CA ALA A 27 -14.67 -3.84 -34.86
C ALA A 27 -14.93 -4.84 -36.00
N ILE A 28 -14.98 -6.16 -35.67
CA ILE A 28 -15.32 -7.20 -36.66
C ILE A 28 -16.72 -6.96 -37.22
N PHE A 29 -17.71 -6.67 -36.39
CA PHE A 29 -19.07 -6.42 -36.78
C PHE A 29 -19.18 -5.23 -37.77
N ILE A 30 -18.51 -4.11 -37.44
CA ILE A 30 -18.47 -2.96 -38.32
C ILE A 30 -17.78 -3.29 -39.66
N THR A 31 -16.64 -4.00 -39.63
CA THR A 31 -15.93 -4.41 -40.86
C THR A 31 -16.82 -5.26 -41.77
N VAL A 32 -17.57 -6.22 -41.18
CA VAL A 32 -18.48 -7.10 -41.95
C VAL A 32 -19.64 -6.30 -42.57
N ILE A 33 -20.27 -5.43 -41.77
CA ILE A 33 -21.38 -4.58 -42.28
C ILE A 33 -20.88 -3.67 -43.37
N TYR A 34 -19.76 -3.01 -43.19
CA TYR A 34 -19.17 -2.08 -44.14
C TYR A 34 -18.92 -2.74 -45.50
N LYS A 35 -18.42 -4.00 -45.47
CA LYS A 35 -18.21 -4.79 -46.72
C LYS A 35 -19.49 -5.36 -47.31
N ALA A 36 -20.42 -5.84 -46.48
CA ALA A 36 -21.66 -6.46 -46.96
C ALA A 36 -22.63 -5.50 -47.62
N TYR A 37 -22.68 -4.26 -47.12
CA TYR A 37 -23.62 -3.24 -47.61
C TYR A 37 -22.94 -2.11 -48.42
N GLU A 38 -21.65 -2.28 -48.76
CA GLU A 38 -20.87 -1.28 -49.50
C GLU A 38 -21.04 0.18 -48.99
N LEU A 39 -21.05 0.32 -47.64
CA LEU A 39 -21.36 1.57 -46.97
C LEU A 39 -20.26 2.65 -47.12
N THR A 40 -19.80 2.86 -48.36
CA THR A 40 -18.76 3.85 -48.70
C THR A 40 -19.18 5.29 -48.39
N HIS A 41 -20.47 5.52 -48.20
CA HIS A 41 -21.03 6.83 -47.88
C HIS A 41 -20.89 7.25 -46.42
N ILE A 42 -20.69 6.29 -45.49
CA ILE A 42 -20.47 6.61 -44.09
C ILE A 42 -18.97 6.79 -43.89
N ASN A 43 -18.50 7.98 -44.13
CA ASN A 43 -17.10 8.35 -43.94
C ASN A 43 -16.97 9.42 -42.86
N ILE A 44 -16.37 9.06 -41.73
CA ILE A 44 -16.01 10.00 -40.67
C ILE A 44 -14.59 10.51 -40.99
N PRO A 45 -14.40 11.83 -41.23
CA PRO A 45 -13.06 12.35 -41.44
C PRO A 45 -12.10 11.97 -40.33
N PHE A 46 -10.92 11.50 -40.70
CA PHE A 46 -9.88 11.06 -39.72
C PHE A 46 -9.53 12.14 -38.69
N ALA A 47 -9.74 13.41 -39.04
CA ALA A 47 -9.57 14.54 -38.14
C ALA A 47 -10.44 14.43 -36.87
N VAL A 48 -11.67 13.86 -36.94
CA VAL A 48 -12.60 13.80 -35.83
C VAL A 48 -12.05 12.89 -34.70
N PRO A 49 -11.76 11.59 -34.93
CA PRO A 49 -11.18 10.76 -33.86
C PRO A 49 -9.75 11.19 -33.49
N SER A 50 -8.99 11.83 -34.38
CA SER A 50 -7.67 12.38 -34.04
C SER A 50 -7.76 13.49 -32.99
N ILE A 51 -8.71 14.45 -33.19
CA ILE A 51 -8.96 15.50 -32.20
C ILE A 51 -9.45 14.90 -30.87
N LEU A 52 -10.45 14.00 -30.93
CA LEU A 52 -10.95 13.32 -29.73
C LEU A 52 -9.84 12.56 -28.98
N GLY A 53 -9.04 11.79 -29.70
CA GLY A 53 -7.92 11.04 -29.15
C GLY A 53 -6.89 11.94 -28.47
N THR A 54 -6.60 13.10 -29.08
CA THR A 54 -5.69 14.09 -28.49
C THR A 54 -6.25 14.66 -27.18
N VAL A 55 -7.52 15.06 -27.17
CA VAL A 55 -8.19 15.59 -25.96
C VAL A 55 -8.22 14.53 -24.85
N ILE A 56 -8.60 13.29 -25.21
CA ILE A 56 -8.66 12.18 -24.25
C ILE A 56 -7.27 11.85 -23.68
N SER A 57 -6.24 11.85 -24.55
CA SER A 57 -4.85 11.62 -24.11
C SER A 57 -4.42 12.65 -23.07
N LEU A 58 -4.75 13.92 -23.31
CA LEU A 58 -4.45 15.00 -22.37
C LEU A 58 -5.19 14.81 -21.03
N LEU A 59 -6.48 14.51 -21.08
CA LEU A 59 -7.30 14.27 -19.88
C LEU A 59 -6.83 13.04 -19.09
N LEU A 60 -6.48 11.95 -19.77
CA LEU A 60 -5.89 10.76 -19.15
C LEU A 60 -4.51 11.05 -18.57
N GLY A 61 -3.71 11.89 -19.22
CA GLY A 61 -2.42 12.34 -18.70
C GLY A 61 -2.57 13.07 -17.37
N PHE A 62 -3.47 14.06 -17.30
CA PHE A 62 -3.77 14.77 -16.04
C PHE A 62 -4.29 13.83 -14.95
N ARG A 63 -5.20 12.93 -15.28
CA ARG A 63 -5.73 11.95 -14.33
C ARG A 63 -4.65 11.03 -13.80
N SER A 64 -3.78 10.53 -14.66
CA SER A 64 -2.68 9.64 -14.28
C SER A 64 -1.70 10.36 -13.35
N ASN A 65 -1.38 11.63 -13.64
CA ASN A 65 -0.50 12.43 -12.80
C ASN A 65 -1.10 12.64 -11.40
N GLN A 66 -2.37 13.03 -11.31
CA GLN A 66 -3.05 13.21 -10.02
C GLN A 66 -3.15 11.90 -9.22
N ALA A 67 -3.38 10.76 -9.90
CA ALA A 67 -3.39 9.45 -9.27
C ALA A 67 -2.00 9.06 -8.74
N TYR A 68 -0.95 9.35 -9.51
CA TYR A 68 0.43 9.15 -9.10
C TYR A 68 0.80 10.02 -7.88
N ASP A 69 0.43 11.29 -7.86
CA ASP A 69 0.70 12.20 -6.73
C ASP A 69 0.08 11.69 -5.44
N ARG A 70 -1.15 11.15 -5.49
CA ARG A 70 -1.81 10.52 -4.34
C ARG A 70 -1.06 9.28 -3.85
N TRP A 71 -0.66 8.41 -4.77
CA TRP A 71 0.12 7.22 -4.45
C TRP A 71 1.48 7.61 -3.84
N TRP A 72 2.13 8.63 -4.40
CA TRP A 72 3.41 9.14 -3.92
C TRP A 72 3.30 9.78 -2.55
N GLU A 73 2.26 10.57 -2.30
CA GLU A 73 1.97 11.13 -0.97
C GLU A 73 1.79 10.01 0.07
N ALA A 74 0.99 8.99 -0.24
CA ALA A 74 0.79 7.84 0.64
C ALA A 74 2.12 7.14 0.98
N ARG A 75 3.00 6.97 0.00
CA ARG A 75 4.32 6.36 0.18
C ARG A 75 5.23 7.22 1.06
N HIS A 76 5.19 8.54 0.89
CA HIS A 76 5.93 9.49 1.73
C HIS A 76 5.45 9.47 3.18
N VAL A 77 4.15 9.47 3.41
CA VAL A 77 3.57 9.43 4.77
C VAL A 77 3.98 8.14 5.48
N TRP A 78 3.95 6.99 4.81
CA TRP A 78 4.41 5.74 5.40
C TRP A 78 5.92 5.72 5.64
N GLY A 79 6.70 6.43 4.84
CA GLY A 79 8.12 6.68 5.11
C GLY A 79 8.35 7.49 6.38
N ALA A 80 7.55 8.53 6.59
CA ALA A 80 7.58 9.33 7.83
C ALA A 80 7.19 8.49 9.06
N ILE A 81 6.15 7.64 8.96
CA ILE A 81 5.76 6.71 10.03
C ILE A 81 6.92 5.79 10.44
N VAL A 82 7.70 5.27 9.49
CA VAL A 82 8.90 4.46 9.81
C VAL A 82 9.90 5.26 10.62
N ASN A 83 10.20 6.49 10.20
CA ASN A 83 11.19 7.33 10.86
C ASN A 83 10.73 7.78 12.25
N ASP A 84 9.46 8.18 12.39
CA ASP A 84 8.89 8.59 13.68
C ASP A 84 8.76 7.41 14.65
N SER A 85 8.43 6.21 14.16
CA SER A 85 8.42 4.99 14.98
C SER A 85 9.82 4.67 15.54
N ARG A 86 10.86 4.76 14.70
CA ARG A 86 12.26 4.58 15.14
C ARG A 86 12.69 5.68 16.12
N THR A 87 12.30 6.93 15.85
CA THR A 87 12.59 8.07 16.74
C THR A 87 11.92 7.87 18.09
N PHE A 88 10.65 7.49 18.11
CA PHE A 88 9.91 7.19 19.34
C PHE A 88 10.60 6.11 20.18
N ALA A 89 10.94 4.99 19.56
CA ALA A 89 11.61 3.89 20.27
C ALA A 89 12.99 4.30 20.80
N ARG A 90 13.78 5.04 20.01
CA ARG A 90 15.08 5.59 20.44
C ARG A 90 14.91 6.55 21.61
N GLN A 91 13.96 7.49 21.52
CA GLN A 91 13.68 8.44 22.60
C GLN A 91 13.27 7.70 23.88
N LEU A 92 12.35 6.75 23.77
CA LEU A 92 11.87 5.96 24.90
C LEU A 92 13.03 5.26 25.63
N VAL A 93 13.90 4.60 24.89
CA VAL A 93 15.04 3.89 25.48
C VAL A 93 16.12 4.85 26.02
N SER A 94 16.39 5.96 25.33
CA SER A 94 17.48 6.88 25.74
C SER A 94 17.07 7.87 26.82
N PHE A 95 15.79 8.16 26.99
CA PHE A 95 15.30 9.13 27.98
C PHE A 95 14.98 8.49 29.32
N THR A 96 14.61 7.20 29.32
CA THR A 96 14.37 6.47 30.56
C THR A 96 15.69 6.01 31.20
N PRO A 97 15.81 6.01 32.51
CA PRO A 97 17.02 5.57 33.20
C PRO A 97 17.39 4.13 32.80
N SER A 98 18.68 3.90 32.62
CA SER A 98 19.21 2.55 32.57
C SER A 98 19.26 1.97 33.98
N ALA A 99 18.90 0.69 34.15
CA ALA A 99 18.83 0.07 35.46
C ALA A 99 20.24 -0.13 36.05
N ASN A 100 20.79 0.91 36.67
CA ASN A 100 21.97 0.79 37.49
C ASN A 100 21.57 0.19 38.85
N ASN A 101 21.75 -1.14 39.01
CA ASN A 101 21.68 -1.95 40.25
C ASN A 101 20.30 -2.31 40.82
N TYR A 102 19.19 -1.79 40.37
CA TYR A 102 17.85 -2.31 40.66
C TYR A 102 17.00 -2.22 39.38
N VAL A 103 16.67 -3.37 38.81
CA VAL A 103 15.74 -3.44 37.67
C VAL A 103 14.36 -3.05 38.21
N ASP A 104 13.92 -1.81 37.95
CA ASP A 104 12.53 -1.44 38.17
C ASP A 104 11.67 -2.19 37.16
N SER A 105 11.07 -3.29 37.61
CA SER A 105 10.22 -4.13 36.79
C SER A 105 9.06 -3.35 36.15
N ASN A 106 8.61 -2.26 36.77
CA ASN A 106 7.54 -1.42 36.27
C ASN A 106 8.02 -0.55 35.10
N LEU A 107 9.24 -0.03 35.18
CA LEU A 107 9.86 0.75 34.10
C LEU A 107 10.09 -0.12 32.85
N GLU A 108 10.59 -1.33 33.02
CA GLU A 108 10.77 -2.25 31.90
C GLU A 108 9.42 -2.71 31.28
N ALA A 109 8.42 -2.97 32.14
CA ALA A 109 7.06 -3.23 31.67
C ALA A 109 6.48 -2.05 30.88
N PHE A 110 6.73 -0.81 31.33
CA PHE A 110 6.34 0.41 30.63
C PHE A 110 7.03 0.51 29.26
N LYS A 111 8.36 0.39 29.18
CA LYS A 111 9.11 0.42 27.92
C LYS A 111 8.58 -0.59 26.92
N LYS A 112 8.43 -1.85 27.37
CA LYS A 112 7.91 -2.97 26.55
C LYS A 112 6.49 -2.68 26.04
N ARG A 113 5.62 -2.19 26.92
CA ARG A 113 4.23 -1.86 26.58
C ARG A 113 4.17 -0.74 25.51
N MET A 114 4.96 0.31 25.67
CA MET A 114 5.02 1.42 24.72
C MET A 114 5.54 0.99 23.33
N ILE A 115 6.59 0.16 23.29
CA ILE A 115 7.12 -0.42 22.04
C ILE A 115 6.06 -1.31 21.37
N ASN A 116 5.41 -2.19 22.13
CA ASN A 116 4.36 -3.05 21.61
C ASN A 116 3.17 -2.26 21.06
N ARG A 117 2.75 -1.20 21.76
CA ARG A 117 1.67 -0.32 21.27
C ARG A 117 2.06 0.39 19.98
N GLN A 118 3.30 0.87 19.84
CA GLN A 118 3.75 1.49 18.60
C GLN A 118 3.75 0.49 17.43
N ILE A 119 4.20 -0.73 17.63
CA ILE A 119 4.14 -1.80 16.62
C ILE A 119 2.68 -2.14 16.29
N GLY A 120 1.86 -2.38 17.33
CA GLY A 120 0.43 -2.65 17.19
C GLY A 120 -0.32 -1.54 16.45
N TRP A 121 0.05 -0.28 16.72
CA TRP A 121 -0.50 0.89 16.03
C TRP A 121 -0.23 0.87 14.52
N CYS A 122 1.01 0.56 14.10
CA CYS A 122 1.35 0.48 12.68
C CYS A 122 0.51 -0.56 11.93
N TYR A 123 0.34 -1.76 12.51
CA TYR A 123 -0.51 -2.79 11.93
C TYR A 123 -2.00 -2.39 11.97
N CYS A 124 -2.45 -1.80 13.08
CA CYS A 124 -3.83 -1.35 13.25
C CYS A 124 -4.19 -0.29 12.22
N LEU A 125 -3.32 0.72 12.01
CA LEU A 125 -3.51 1.75 11.00
C LEU A 125 -3.61 1.15 9.59
N GLY A 126 -2.70 0.24 9.23
CA GLY A 126 -2.75 -0.44 7.94
C GLY A 126 -4.07 -1.18 7.69
N LYS A 127 -4.59 -1.89 8.70
CA LYS A 127 -5.90 -2.57 8.63
C LYS A 127 -7.07 -1.59 8.61
N HIS A 128 -6.99 -0.49 9.36
CA HIS A 128 -7.99 0.57 9.39
C HIS A 128 -8.18 1.21 8.00
N LEU A 129 -7.08 1.56 7.35
CA LEU A 129 -7.10 2.13 5.99
C LEU A 129 -7.67 1.17 4.94
N ARG A 130 -7.51 -0.14 5.15
CA ARG A 130 -8.10 -1.21 4.30
C ARG A 130 -9.54 -1.56 4.67
N LYS A 131 -10.12 -0.93 5.69
CA LYS A 131 -11.46 -1.26 6.23
C LYS A 131 -11.57 -2.73 6.68
N GLN A 132 -10.48 -3.30 7.16
CA GLN A 132 -10.41 -4.66 7.70
C GLN A 132 -10.68 -4.66 9.21
N ARG A 133 -10.82 -5.87 9.81
CA ARG A 133 -10.92 -6.03 11.27
C ARG A 133 -9.60 -5.62 11.92
N THR A 134 -9.55 -4.41 12.48
CA THR A 134 -8.35 -3.71 12.92
C THR A 134 -7.56 -4.43 14.00
N LEU A 135 -8.21 -5.09 14.97
CA LEU A 135 -7.56 -5.73 16.12
C LEU A 135 -7.26 -7.23 15.91
N GLN A 136 -7.77 -7.85 14.86
CA GLN A 136 -7.57 -9.29 14.63
C GLN A 136 -6.08 -9.59 14.39
N GLY A 137 -5.50 -10.52 15.18
CA GLY A 137 -4.10 -10.92 15.09
C GLY A 137 -3.13 -9.90 15.72
N LEU A 138 -3.64 -8.91 16.47
CA LEU A 138 -2.83 -7.93 17.20
C LEU A 138 -2.88 -8.15 18.71
N GLU A 139 -3.50 -9.23 19.17
CA GLU A 139 -3.71 -9.55 20.58
C GLU A 139 -2.38 -9.64 21.36
N LYS A 140 -1.30 -10.00 20.69
CA LYS A 140 0.04 -10.11 21.29
C LYS A 140 0.67 -8.76 21.67
N TYR A 141 0.18 -7.64 21.10
CA TYR A 141 0.75 -6.32 21.35
C TYR A 141 0.00 -5.52 22.42
N PHE A 142 -1.16 -5.99 22.86
CA PHE A 142 -2.05 -5.27 23.77
C PHE A 142 -2.51 -6.18 24.91
N ASP A 143 -2.66 -5.59 26.10
CA ASP A 143 -3.24 -6.30 27.24
C ASP A 143 -4.75 -6.48 27.08
N LYS A 144 -5.33 -7.42 27.85
CA LYS A 144 -6.77 -7.75 27.79
C LYS A 144 -7.66 -6.53 28.03
N ASN A 145 -7.28 -5.66 28.98
CA ASN A 145 -8.03 -4.46 29.32
C ASN A 145 -7.94 -3.42 28.19
N GLU A 146 -6.76 -3.26 27.59
CA GLU A 146 -6.57 -2.39 26.42
C GLU A 146 -7.39 -2.87 25.22
N LEU A 147 -7.38 -4.18 24.97
CA LEU A 147 -8.20 -4.75 23.89
C LEU A 147 -9.70 -4.52 24.14
N ALA A 148 -10.16 -4.62 25.40
CA ALA A 148 -11.54 -4.32 25.73
C ALA A 148 -11.89 -2.85 25.48
N TYR A 149 -11.02 -1.92 25.85
CA TYR A 149 -11.16 -0.50 25.58
C TYR A 149 -11.15 -0.21 24.08
N LEU A 150 -10.16 -0.72 23.34
CA LEU A 150 -10.03 -0.50 21.91
C LEU A 150 -11.21 -1.07 21.09
N LYS A 151 -11.87 -2.14 21.57
CA LYS A 151 -13.08 -2.68 20.92
C LYS A 151 -14.25 -1.71 20.97
N GLN A 152 -14.33 -0.84 21.98
CA GLN A 152 -15.42 0.12 22.19
C GLN A 152 -15.23 1.42 21.40
N THR A 153 -14.01 1.68 20.89
CA THR A 153 -13.70 2.91 20.15
C THR A 153 -13.91 2.71 18.64
N ASP A 154 -14.36 3.75 17.94
CA ASP A 154 -14.51 3.72 16.48
C ASP A 154 -13.15 3.85 15.78
N ASN A 155 -12.36 4.88 16.12
CA ASN A 155 -11.04 5.09 15.58
C ASN A 155 -9.97 4.45 16.50
N LYS A 156 -9.71 3.16 16.26
CA LYS A 156 -8.77 2.39 17.06
C LYS A 156 -7.32 2.89 16.98
N PRO A 157 -6.78 3.29 15.80
CA PRO A 157 -5.46 3.89 15.74
C PRO A 157 -5.32 5.15 16.62
N ALA A 158 -6.32 6.04 16.62
CA ALA A 158 -6.31 7.23 17.49
C ALA A 158 -6.34 6.86 18.97
N ALA A 159 -7.17 5.87 19.35
CA ALA A 159 -7.27 5.39 20.72
C ALA A 159 -5.96 4.77 21.23
N ILE A 160 -5.19 4.11 20.38
CA ILE A 160 -3.87 3.57 20.75
C ILE A 160 -2.91 4.72 21.08
N VAL A 161 -2.89 5.79 20.29
CA VAL A 161 -2.05 6.97 20.58
C VAL A 161 -2.47 7.65 21.87
N ASP A 162 -3.77 7.74 22.15
CA ASP A 162 -4.29 8.28 23.42
C ASP A 162 -3.80 7.43 24.61
N LEU A 163 -3.84 6.09 24.52
CA LEU A 163 -3.27 5.21 25.55
C LEU A 163 -1.76 5.46 25.75
N MET A 164 -1.02 5.70 24.66
CA MET A 164 0.40 6.02 24.75
C MET A 164 0.64 7.37 25.45
N ALA A 165 -0.14 8.38 25.11
CA ALA A 165 -0.04 9.71 25.74
C ALA A 165 -0.36 9.66 27.24
N ARG A 166 -1.36 8.89 27.67
CA ARG A 166 -1.67 8.66 29.10
C ARG A 166 -0.52 8.00 29.84
N ASP A 167 0.13 7.00 29.22
CA ASP A 167 1.28 6.33 29.84
C ASP A 167 2.51 7.25 29.92
N LEU A 168 2.68 8.21 29.00
CA LEU A 168 3.71 9.25 29.13
C LEU A 168 3.46 10.16 30.34
N GLN A 169 2.22 10.48 30.63
CA GLN A 169 1.87 11.25 31.85
C GLN A 169 2.19 10.45 33.11
N LEU A 170 1.83 9.14 33.14
CA LEU A 170 2.18 8.27 34.25
C LEU A 170 3.70 8.17 34.45
N ALA A 171 4.47 8.06 33.35
CA ALA A 171 5.93 8.02 33.41
C ALA A 171 6.55 9.31 33.95
N LEU A 172 5.93 10.47 33.72
CA LEU A 172 6.33 11.73 34.33
C LEU A 172 6.03 11.74 35.83
N ASP A 173 4.82 11.29 36.22
CA ASP A 173 4.37 11.27 37.62
C ASP A 173 5.23 10.30 38.46
N GLU A 174 5.65 9.17 37.89
CA GLU A 174 6.57 8.19 38.49
C GLU A 174 8.06 8.65 38.46
N GLY A 175 8.36 9.76 37.81
CA GLY A 175 9.73 10.30 37.71
C GLY A 175 10.65 9.51 36.76
N TRP A 176 10.12 8.62 35.91
CA TRP A 176 10.92 7.88 34.92
C TRP A 176 11.40 8.75 33.78
N ILE A 177 10.68 9.83 33.50
CA ILE A 177 11.04 10.87 32.51
C ILE A 177 10.83 12.25 33.11
N ASN A 178 11.58 13.23 32.64
CA ASN A 178 11.38 14.61 33.02
C ASN A 178 10.42 15.31 32.03
N ARG A 179 9.98 16.54 32.37
CA ARG A 179 9.01 17.29 31.58
C ARG A 179 9.48 17.60 30.16
N PHE A 180 10.76 17.84 29.94
CA PHE A 180 11.30 18.10 28.60
C PHE A 180 11.27 16.83 27.73
N GLN A 181 11.61 15.69 28.33
CA GLN A 181 11.56 14.38 27.66
C GLN A 181 10.12 13.98 27.31
N GLN A 182 9.16 14.23 28.22
CA GLN A 182 7.74 14.04 27.95
C GLN A 182 7.29 14.85 26.73
N ILE A 183 7.62 16.14 26.68
CA ILE A 183 7.26 17.01 25.56
C ILE A 183 7.83 16.48 24.24
N GLU A 184 9.08 16.02 24.23
CA GLU A 184 9.69 15.48 23.00
C GLU A 184 9.06 14.16 22.55
N LEU A 185 8.69 13.28 23.48
CA LEU A 185 7.95 12.04 23.19
C LEU A 185 6.55 12.37 22.66
N ASP A 186 5.84 13.29 23.29
CA ASP A 186 4.50 13.73 22.86
C ASP A 186 4.51 14.40 21.48
N ARG A 187 5.55 15.18 21.17
CA ARG A 187 5.77 15.70 19.81
C ARG A 187 5.91 14.60 18.77
N THR A 188 6.53 13.48 19.13
CA THR A 188 6.64 12.33 18.23
C THR A 188 5.28 11.66 18.04
N LEU A 189 4.47 11.52 19.10
CA LEU A 189 3.09 11.04 19.02
C LEU A 189 2.23 11.98 18.16
N THR A 190 2.40 13.30 18.29
CA THR A 190 1.72 14.29 17.44
C THR A 190 2.05 14.08 15.96
N ARG A 191 3.33 13.86 15.60
CA ARG A 191 3.71 13.56 14.20
C ARG A 191 3.09 12.26 13.68
N LEU A 192 2.96 11.23 14.54
CA LEU A 192 2.27 9.99 14.19
C LEU A 192 0.77 10.23 13.97
N CYS A 193 0.12 11.06 14.79
CA CYS A 193 -1.26 11.51 14.58
C CYS A 193 -1.42 12.26 13.25
N ASP A 194 -0.51 13.18 12.95
CA ASP A 194 -0.52 13.92 11.67
C ASP A 194 -0.38 12.99 10.48
N ALA A 195 0.51 12.01 10.57
CA ALA A 195 0.70 10.99 9.53
C ALA A 195 -0.56 10.12 9.37
N MET A 196 -1.20 9.71 10.48
CA MET A 196 -2.49 9.01 10.46
C MET A 196 -3.56 9.85 9.75
N GLY A 197 -3.73 11.12 10.16
CA GLY A 197 -4.71 12.03 9.55
C GLY A 197 -4.47 12.24 8.06
N LYS A 198 -3.21 12.35 7.61
CA LYS A 198 -2.87 12.40 6.18
C LYS A 198 -3.28 11.12 5.45
N CYS A 199 -3.02 9.93 6.02
CA CYS A 199 -3.47 8.66 5.44
C CYS A 199 -5.00 8.58 5.34
N GLU A 200 -5.72 8.95 6.41
CA GLU A 200 -7.17 8.99 6.43
C GLU A 200 -7.74 9.97 5.41
N ARG A 201 -7.13 11.16 5.28
CA ARG A 201 -7.50 12.14 4.24
C ARG A 201 -7.32 11.54 2.84
N ILE A 202 -6.17 10.93 2.54
CA ILE A 202 -5.93 10.28 1.25
C ILE A 202 -6.98 9.20 0.99
N LYS A 203 -7.33 8.37 1.98
CA LYS A 203 -8.31 7.30 1.84
C LYS A 203 -9.73 7.83 1.63
N ASN A 204 -10.14 8.86 2.36
CA ASN A 204 -11.52 9.35 2.40
C ASN A 204 -11.81 10.44 1.36
N THR A 205 -10.79 11.12 0.83
CA THR A 205 -10.97 12.07 -0.26
C THR A 205 -11.14 11.32 -1.57
N VAL A 206 -12.39 11.19 -2.01
CA VAL A 206 -12.73 10.50 -3.26
C VAL A 206 -12.34 11.38 -4.45
N PHE A 207 -11.76 10.78 -5.48
CA PHE A 207 -11.59 11.43 -6.77
C PHE A 207 -12.99 11.71 -7.37
N PRO A 208 -13.25 12.90 -7.97
CA PRO A 208 -14.57 13.23 -8.51
C PRO A 208 -15.07 12.15 -9.48
N SER A 209 -16.11 11.42 -9.08
CA SER A 209 -16.66 10.31 -9.86
C SER A 209 -17.21 10.79 -11.21
N THR A 210 -17.77 11.99 -11.25
CA THR A 210 -18.27 12.65 -12.46
C THR A 210 -17.16 12.87 -13.50
N TYR A 211 -15.98 13.34 -13.06
CA TYR A 211 -14.83 13.53 -13.94
C TYR A 211 -14.36 12.20 -14.55
N SER A 212 -14.30 11.14 -13.74
CA SER A 212 -13.98 9.78 -14.20
C SER A 212 -14.99 9.27 -15.22
N LEU A 213 -16.28 9.52 -14.97
CA LEU A 213 -17.37 9.13 -15.89
C LEU A 213 -17.26 9.85 -17.23
N TYR A 214 -17.00 11.15 -17.24
CA TYR A 214 -16.89 11.91 -18.50
C TYR A 214 -15.71 11.48 -19.34
N ILE A 215 -14.54 11.21 -18.73
CA ILE A 215 -13.40 10.65 -19.46
C ILE A 215 -13.75 9.29 -20.06
N HIS A 216 -14.39 8.42 -19.29
CA HIS A 216 -14.80 7.10 -19.75
C HIS A 216 -15.79 7.19 -20.92
N LEU A 217 -16.80 8.06 -20.84
CA LEU A 217 -17.77 8.28 -21.91
C LEU A 217 -17.09 8.84 -23.17
N ALA A 218 -16.19 9.81 -23.02
CA ALA A 218 -15.44 10.36 -24.16
C ALA A 218 -14.57 9.29 -24.82
N MET A 219 -13.92 8.44 -24.02
CA MET A 219 -13.12 7.33 -24.52
C MET A 219 -13.97 6.30 -25.25
N MET A 220 -15.15 5.95 -24.73
CA MET A 220 -16.09 5.04 -25.42
C MET A 220 -16.57 5.62 -26.75
N LEU A 221 -16.90 6.93 -26.78
CA LEU A 221 -17.25 7.61 -28.01
C LEU A 221 -16.11 7.55 -29.05
N PHE A 222 -14.87 7.78 -28.61
CA PHE A 222 -13.69 7.65 -29.46
C PHE A 222 -13.57 6.24 -30.04
N ILE A 223 -13.67 5.20 -29.19
CA ILE A 223 -13.58 3.80 -29.61
C ILE A 223 -14.68 3.44 -30.62
N ILE A 224 -15.89 3.98 -30.44
CA ILE A 224 -17.01 3.75 -31.36
C ILE A 224 -16.77 4.42 -32.72
N LEU A 225 -16.21 5.63 -32.74
CA LEU A 225 -15.99 6.35 -33.98
C LEU A 225 -14.76 5.87 -34.76
N LEU A 226 -13.79 5.26 -34.07
CA LEU A 226 -12.49 4.90 -34.61
C LEU A 226 -12.56 3.96 -35.85
N PRO A 227 -13.36 2.88 -35.88
CA PRO A 227 -13.47 1.99 -37.03
C PRO A 227 -13.91 2.72 -38.31
N PHE A 228 -14.94 3.58 -38.23
CA PHE A 228 -15.49 4.28 -39.37
C PHE A 228 -14.50 5.22 -40.05
N SER A 229 -13.49 5.68 -39.32
CA SER A 229 -12.49 6.58 -39.86
C SER A 229 -11.24 5.88 -40.38
N ILE A 230 -10.94 4.68 -39.92
CA ILE A 230 -9.74 3.94 -40.29
C ILE A 230 -9.99 2.94 -41.43
N ILE A 231 -11.21 2.39 -41.54
CA ILE A 231 -11.53 1.31 -42.48
C ILE A 231 -11.16 1.60 -43.93
N GLN A 232 -11.32 2.85 -44.39
CA GLN A 232 -11.00 3.26 -45.74
C GLN A 232 -9.50 3.30 -46.05
N PHE A 233 -8.67 3.55 -45.02
CA PHE A 233 -7.23 3.69 -45.22
C PHE A 233 -6.48 2.35 -45.10
N VAL A 234 -6.97 1.45 -44.27
CA VAL A 234 -6.19 0.25 -43.86
C VAL A 234 -6.90 -1.06 -44.25
N GLY A 235 -8.16 -1.02 -44.62
CA GLY A 235 -8.94 -2.20 -45.05
C GLY A 235 -9.03 -3.25 -43.94
N MET A 236 -8.60 -4.51 -44.19
CA MET A 236 -8.68 -5.59 -43.21
C MET A 236 -7.79 -5.43 -41.98
N PHE A 237 -6.76 -4.60 -42.05
CA PHE A 237 -5.89 -4.30 -40.90
C PHE A 237 -6.56 -3.35 -39.90
N GLU A 238 -7.77 -2.86 -40.17
CA GLU A 238 -8.55 -2.04 -39.24
C GLU A 238 -8.75 -2.73 -37.89
N VAL A 239 -9.21 -4.00 -37.91
CA VAL A 239 -9.56 -4.73 -36.67
C VAL A 239 -8.38 -4.81 -35.68
N PRO A 240 -7.19 -5.32 -36.05
CA PRO A 240 -6.06 -5.34 -35.11
C PRO A 240 -5.60 -3.94 -34.70
N LEU A 241 -5.72 -2.94 -35.56
CA LEU A 241 -5.32 -1.57 -35.26
C LEU A 241 -6.26 -0.91 -34.23
N VAL A 242 -7.57 -1.06 -34.42
CA VAL A 242 -8.60 -0.56 -33.48
C VAL A 242 -8.43 -1.25 -32.12
N ILE A 243 -8.19 -2.55 -32.08
CA ILE A 243 -7.93 -3.29 -30.84
C ILE A 243 -6.68 -2.74 -30.14
N ALA A 244 -5.58 -2.55 -30.86
CA ALA A 244 -4.33 -2.07 -30.31
C ALA A 244 -4.45 -0.64 -29.72
N ILE A 245 -5.06 0.28 -30.46
CA ILE A 245 -5.27 1.65 -30.01
C ILE A 245 -6.20 1.68 -28.79
N SER A 246 -7.33 0.99 -28.85
CA SER A 246 -8.28 0.90 -27.74
C SER A 246 -7.65 0.28 -26.49
N ALA A 247 -6.84 -0.76 -26.67
CA ALA A 247 -6.13 -1.39 -25.56
C ALA A 247 -5.18 -0.42 -24.85
N CYS A 248 -4.44 0.42 -25.60
CA CYS A 248 -3.56 1.43 -25.01
C CYS A 248 -4.35 2.41 -24.14
N PHE A 249 -5.45 2.97 -24.65
CA PHE A 249 -6.27 3.91 -23.87
C PHE A 249 -6.89 3.25 -22.64
N LEU A 250 -7.48 2.08 -22.78
CA LEU A 250 -8.07 1.30 -21.67
C LEU A 250 -7.05 0.95 -20.60
N LEU A 251 -5.83 0.56 -20.98
CA LEU A 251 -4.76 0.26 -20.03
C LEU A 251 -4.34 1.50 -19.23
N ILE A 252 -4.19 2.65 -19.89
CA ILE A 252 -3.83 3.89 -19.21
C ILE A 252 -4.95 4.30 -18.24
N GLU A 253 -6.21 4.20 -18.65
CA GLU A 253 -7.36 4.48 -17.77
C GLU A 253 -7.35 3.56 -16.53
N LYS A 254 -7.20 2.25 -16.72
CA LYS A 254 -7.16 1.28 -15.60
C LYS A 254 -5.96 1.50 -14.69
N MET A 255 -4.80 1.87 -15.24
CA MET A 255 -3.63 2.24 -14.45
C MET A 255 -3.93 3.43 -13.53
N ALA A 256 -4.53 4.50 -14.07
CA ALA A 256 -4.89 5.68 -13.29
C ALA A 256 -5.89 5.33 -12.16
N ILE A 257 -6.92 4.51 -12.46
CA ILE A 257 -7.88 4.04 -11.46
C ILE A 257 -7.19 3.23 -10.34
N HIS A 258 -6.20 2.42 -10.68
CA HIS A 258 -5.51 1.60 -9.68
C HIS A 258 -4.58 2.42 -8.79
N LEU A 259 -3.86 3.40 -9.33
CA LEU A 259 -2.99 4.27 -8.55
C LEU A 259 -3.76 5.23 -7.63
N GLN A 260 -5.01 5.50 -7.96
CA GLN A 260 -5.87 6.46 -7.25
C GLN A 260 -6.14 6.09 -5.79
N ASP A 261 -6.23 4.79 -5.45
CA ASP A 261 -6.41 4.31 -4.08
C ASP A 261 -5.23 3.43 -3.64
N PRO A 262 -4.23 4.02 -2.95
CA PRO A 262 -2.96 3.35 -2.64
C PRO A 262 -3.03 2.38 -1.45
N PHE A 263 -4.21 2.13 -0.85
CA PHE A 263 -4.37 1.37 0.39
C PHE A 263 -5.26 0.12 0.27
N GLU A 264 -5.59 -0.35 -0.93
CA GLU A 264 -6.51 -1.48 -1.15
C GLU A 264 -5.85 -2.86 -1.18
N ASN A 265 -4.55 -2.95 -0.90
CA ASN A 265 -3.78 -4.19 -0.97
C ASN A 265 -3.63 -4.78 -2.38
N LYS A 266 -3.59 -3.94 -3.40
CA LYS A 266 -3.25 -4.32 -4.78
C LYS A 266 -1.72 -4.42 -4.94
N PRO A 267 -1.21 -5.13 -5.96
CA PRO A 267 0.24 -5.29 -6.16
C PRO A 267 1.02 -3.99 -6.33
N THR A 268 0.36 -2.92 -6.77
CA THR A 268 0.95 -1.57 -6.98
C THR A 268 0.83 -0.66 -5.78
N ASP A 269 0.08 -1.06 -4.75
CA ASP A 269 -0.22 -0.22 -3.58
C ASP A 269 0.98 -0.06 -2.64
N THR A 270 0.84 0.86 -1.69
CA THR A 270 1.80 1.00 -0.59
C THR A 270 1.79 -0.28 0.27
N PRO A 271 2.93 -0.99 0.39
CA PRO A 271 3.00 -2.28 1.09
C PRO A 271 2.99 -2.08 2.61
N MET A 272 1.88 -1.60 3.17
CA MET A 272 1.75 -1.21 4.58
C MET A 272 2.10 -2.35 5.54
N THR A 273 1.70 -3.58 5.22
CA THR A 273 1.99 -4.76 6.07
C THR A 273 3.48 -5.05 6.12
N ALA A 274 4.19 -5.02 4.98
CA ALA A 274 5.64 -5.23 4.94
C ALA A 274 6.39 -4.09 5.65
N ILE A 275 5.90 -2.85 5.53
CA ILE A 275 6.48 -1.71 6.26
C ILE A 275 6.26 -1.88 7.77
N ALA A 276 5.06 -2.25 8.21
CA ALA A 276 4.77 -2.51 9.62
C ALA A 276 5.63 -3.64 10.18
N GLN A 277 5.87 -4.71 9.41
CA GLN A 277 6.77 -5.79 9.78
C GLN A 277 8.23 -5.32 9.90
N THR A 278 8.68 -4.44 9.00
CA THR A 278 10.01 -3.82 9.12
C THR A 278 10.12 -2.97 10.38
N ILE A 279 9.07 -2.24 10.74
CA ILE A 279 9.02 -1.46 11.99
C ILE A 279 9.06 -2.41 13.19
N ASP A 280 8.24 -3.47 13.20
CA ASP A 280 8.21 -4.49 14.24
C ASP A 280 9.62 -5.06 14.50
N ASN A 281 10.29 -5.53 13.45
CA ASN A 281 11.65 -6.07 13.55
C ASN A 281 12.64 -5.03 14.09
N ASN A 282 12.59 -3.78 13.59
CA ASN A 282 13.51 -2.72 14.03
C ASN A 282 13.31 -2.33 15.49
N LEU A 283 12.05 -2.16 15.92
CA LEU A 283 11.74 -1.73 17.28
C LEU A 283 12.02 -2.84 18.28
N THR A 284 11.66 -4.08 17.94
CA THR A 284 11.95 -5.26 18.77
C THR A 284 13.46 -5.45 18.93
N GLN A 285 14.22 -5.35 17.85
CA GLN A 285 15.69 -5.44 17.89
C GLN A 285 16.30 -4.34 18.76
N LEU A 286 15.86 -3.09 18.57
CA LEU A 286 16.35 -1.96 19.37
C LEU A 286 16.06 -2.16 20.86
N TYR A 287 14.87 -2.63 21.23
CA TYR A 287 14.49 -2.92 22.61
C TYR A 287 15.35 -4.04 23.19
N LEU A 288 15.49 -5.17 22.50
CA LEU A 288 16.26 -6.32 22.96
C LEU A 288 17.74 -5.97 23.13
N LEU A 289 18.36 -5.23 22.21
CA LEU A 289 19.76 -4.79 22.31
C LEU A 289 20.01 -3.90 23.51
N ASN A 290 19.05 -3.05 23.88
CA ASN A 290 19.19 -2.20 25.06
C ASN A 290 18.94 -2.98 26.36
N ALA A 291 17.95 -3.88 26.36
CA ALA A 291 17.72 -4.79 27.48
C ALA A 291 18.91 -5.74 27.70
N ALA A 292 19.55 -6.24 26.63
CA ALA A 292 20.72 -7.12 26.71
C ALA A 292 22.00 -6.44 27.22
N LYS A 293 22.13 -5.11 27.09
CA LYS A 293 23.20 -4.36 27.77
C LYS A 293 23.04 -4.39 29.29
N GLU A 294 21.80 -4.55 29.73
CA GLU A 294 21.43 -4.61 31.15
C GLU A 294 21.47 -6.04 31.72
N ASP A 295 21.28 -7.09 30.90
CA ASP A 295 21.31 -8.49 31.34
C ASP A 295 21.96 -9.43 30.30
N ARG A 296 23.06 -10.11 30.70
CA ARG A 296 23.78 -11.07 29.84
C ARG A 296 22.91 -12.25 29.40
N GLN A 297 21.85 -12.60 30.11
CA GLN A 297 20.92 -13.65 29.68
C GLN A 297 20.09 -13.25 28.46
N THR A 298 19.83 -11.97 28.28
CA THR A 298 19.08 -11.45 27.13
C THR A 298 19.89 -11.52 25.83
N LEU A 299 21.24 -11.52 25.93
CA LEU A 299 22.11 -11.73 24.77
C LEU A 299 21.90 -13.10 24.12
N SER A 300 21.70 -14.15 24.90
CA SER A 300 21.46 -15.51 24.37
C SER A 300 20.11 -15.61 23.64
N ILE A 301 19.11 -14.86 24.07
CA ILE A 301 17.79 -14.75 23.39
C ILE A 301 17.95 -14.00 22.10
N PHE A 302 18.77 -12.94 22.08
CA PHE A 302 19.05 -12.14 20.88
C PHE A 302 19.84 -12.92 19.83
N GLU A 303 20.85 -13.70 20.24
CA GLU A 303 21.58 -14.61 19.35
C GLU A 303 20.64 -15.67 18.76
N ASN A 304 19.78 -16.27 19.55
CA ASN A 304 18.73 -17.19 19.08
C ASN A 304 17.73 -16.51 18.13
N TYR A 305 17.40 -15.24 18.35
CA TYR A 305 16.50 -14.48 17.46
C TYR A 305 17.15 -14.18 16.09
N ILE A 306 18.47 -13.94 16.09
CA ILE A 306 19.25 -13.77 14.86
C ILE A 306 19.47 -15.12 14.15
N GLU A 307 19.81 -16.19 14.89
CA GLU A 307 20.08 -17.51 14.32
C GLU A 307 18.83 -18.22 13.80
N ASN A 308 17.67 -18.05 14.45
CA ASN A 308 16.40 -18.67 14.04
C ASN A 308 15.65 -17.89 12.94
N GLY A 309 16.33 -16.97 12.27
CA GLY A 309 16.01 -16.62 10.91
C GLY A 309 14.90 -15.63 10.68
N ILE A 310 15.09 -14.41 11.13
CA ILE A 310 14.78 -13.30 10.26
C ILE A 310 16.13 -12.74 9.78
N VAL A 311 16.85 -13.59 9.06
CA VAL A 311 17.96 -13.16 8.23
C VAL A 311 17.38 -12.14 7.25
N PHE A 312 17.80 -10.90 7.36
CA PHE A 312 17.81 -10.00 6.21
C PHE A 312 18.63 -10.73 5.16
N ASP A 313 17.96 -11.34 4.20
CA ASP A 313 18.59 -11.89 3.02
C ASP A 313 19.41 -10.75 2.40
N ARG A 314 20.71 -10.76 2.66
CA ARG A 314 21.64 -9.98 1.89
C ARG A 314 21.36 -10.37 0.46
N LEU A 315 21.07 -9.40 -0.37
CA LEU A 315 21.06 -9.53 -1.82
C LEU A 315 22.48 -9.96 -2.26
N ASP A 316 22.80 -11.19 -2.02
CA ASP A 316 23.91 -11.87 -2.66
C ASP A 316 23.47 -12.29 -4.05
N THR A 317 23.80 -11.46 -5.00
CA THR A 317 23.92 -11.80 -6.41
C THR A 317 25.06 -12.82 -6.59
N SER A 318 24.88 -14.05 -6.16
CA SER A 318 25.68 -15.16 -6.69
C SER A 318 25.09 -16.50 -6.27
N SER A 319 24.72 -17.19 -7.24
CA SER A 319 24.84 -18.62 -7.49
C SER A 319 23.56 -19.37 -7.76
N ASN A 320 23.47 -19.69 -9.02
CA ASN A 320 22.93 -20.94 -9.56
C ASN A 320 23.23 -22.15 -8.67
N ASN A 321 22.24 -23.00 -8.57
CA ASN A 321 22.22 -24.42 -8.27
C ASN A 321 21.57 -24.81 -6.94
N ARG A 322 20.28 -25.10 -7.03
CA ARG A 322 19.67 -26.38 -6.58
C ARG A 322 18.23 -26.49 -7.08
N LYS A 323 18.10 -27.09 -8.24
CA LYS A 323 16.83 -27.68 -8.71
C LYS A 323 16.60 -29.01 -7.99
N ASN A 324 15.29 -29.25 -7.77
CA ASN A 324 14.63 -30.50 -7.45
C ASN A 324 14.50 -30.88 -5.99
N LYS A 325 13.34 -30.48 -5.40
CA LYS A 325 12.36 -31.39 -4.74
C LYS A 325 11.32 -30.58 -3.96
N SER A 326 10.14 -30.41 -4.50
CA SER A 326 8.83 -30.30 -3.77
C SER A 326 7.78 -29.61 -4.65
N ASN A 327 7.33 -30.31 -5.67
CA ASN A 327 6.38 -29.78 -6.66
C ASN A 327 4.89 -30.13 -6.38
N GLN A 328 4.48 -30.44 -5.15
CA GLN A 328 3.07 -30.78 -4.87
C GLN A 328 2.38 -29.99 -3.75
N GLN A 329 3.09 -29.25 -2.90
CA GLN A 329 2.46 -28.40 -1.87
C GLN A 329 2.42 -26.90 -2.23
N GLN A 330 2.96 -26.49 -3.39
CA GLN A 330 3.05 -25.07 -3.80
C GLN A 330 1.86 -24.56 -4.62
N LYS A 331 0.86 -25.39 -4.91
CA LYS A 331 -0.25 -24.97 -5.79
C LYS A 331 -1.41 -24.28 -5.06
N GLU A 332 -1.61 -24.53 -3.78
CA GLU A 332 -2.67 -23.86 -2.99
C GLU A 332 -2.20 -22.58 -2.28
N VAL A 333 -0.89 -22.41 -2.07
CA VAL A 333 -0.33 -21.22 -1.41
C VAL A 333 -0.10 -20.05 -2.38
N LYS A 334 -0.13 -20.29 -3.69
CA LYS A 334 0.17 -19.26 -4.70
C LYS A 334 -0.93 -18.22 -4.92
N ASP A 335 -2.17 -18.55 -4.67
CA ASP A 335 -3.28 -17.59 -4.88
C ASP A 335 -3.46 -16.64 -3.70
N ASP A 336 -3.05 -17.04 -2.48
CA ASP A 336 -3.12 -16.18 -1.30
C ASP A 336 -1.94 -15.22 -1.15
N GLN A 337 -0.78 -15.50 -1.76
CA GLN A 337 0.41 -14.63 -1.66
C GLN A 337 0.28 -13.30 -2.40
N TYR A 338 -0.59 -13.18 -3.38
CA TYR A 338 -0.85 -11.90 -4.07
C TYR A 338 -1.65 -10.89 -3.22
N TYR A 339 -2.27 -11.34 -2.14
CA TYR A 339 -3.11 -10.51 -1.27
C TYR A 339 -2.53 -10.25 0.12
N VAL A 340 -1.38 -10.84 0.46
CA VAL A 340 -0.78 -10.78 1.81
C VAL A 340 0.46 -9.88 1.88
N LEU A 341 0.86 -9.26 0.76
CA LEU A 341 1.99 -8.30 0.72
C LEU A 341 1.51 -6.87 0.56
#